data_ee1415bf7a1e2902834e12820b1c6f73
#
_entry.id   ee1415bf7a1e2902834e12820b1c6f73
#
_cell.length_a   1.000
_cell.length_b   1.000
_cell.length_c   1.000
_cell.angle_alpha   90.00
_cell.angle_beta   90.00
_cell.angle_gamma   90.00
#
_symmetry.space_group_name_H-M   'P 1'
#
loop_
_entity.id
_entity.type
_entity.pdbx_description
1 polymer ?
#
loop_
_entity_poly.entity_id
_entity_poly.type
_entity_poly.pdbx_seq_one_letter_code
_entity_poly.pdbx_strand_id
1 'polypeptide(L)'
;VNGGFDYPSVPSWTTLGESASNKYNKGKLFATINPGTGKYGSGCAMSTTGRAIPNWNRLNFAWNSTQGDTHYSGGMSCEAGNVELNYDSVHHNQFAELTADQQGTAIYQDVKVTPGTMMKWSLKHSSATSAYVDKMQVMIGEPYKEAAQEATRITSENGNKVGERMTTISTPTTSDRADNKKWDTYSGTYLVPDEVTTVRFTFKSIASAEWYSGNDLDDIDFQMAYPLSYDMNGGTGGPKQTSQY
;
A
#
# COMPACT_ATOMS: atom_id res chain seq x y z
N VAL A 1 -8.63 -6.82 -2.80
CA VAL A 1 -8.86 -7.50 -1.52
C VAL A 1 -7.94 -6.92 -0.46
N ASN A 2 -8.49 -6.66 0.76
CA ASN A 2 -7.73 -6.16 1.92
C ASN A 2 -6.95 -4.85 1.65
N GLY A 3 -7.56 -3.90 0.97
CA GLY A 3 -6.93 -2.62 0.64
C GLY A 3 -6.69 -1.69 1.83
N GLY A 4 -7.54 -1.79 2.86
CA GLY A 4 -7.36 -1.11 4.15
C GLY A 4 -6.48 -1.87 5.14
N PHE A 5 -5.87 -2.98 4.73
CA PHE A 5 -4.99 -3.82 5.56
C PHE A 5 -5.60 -4.30 6.88
N ASP A 6 -6.92 -4.31 7.02
CA ASP A 6 -7.63 -4.69 8.25
C ASP A 6 -7.51 -6.18 8.63
N TYR A 7 -7.06 -6.99 7.67
CA TYR A 7 -6.79 -8.40 7.92
C TYR A 7 -5.29 -8.71 7.79
N PRO A 8 -4.69 -9.47 8.70
CA PRO A 8 -5.31 -9.97 9.92
C PRO A 8 -5.53 -8.82 10.92
N SER A 9 -6.69 -8.80 11.53
CA SER A 9 -6.86 -8.00 12.75
C SER A 9 -6.07 -8.70 13.84
N VAL A 10 -4.97 -8.12 14.25
CA VAL A 10 -4.07 -8.71 15.26
C VAL A 10 -4.47 -8.16 16.64
N PRO A 11 -5.35 -8.83 17.39
CA PRO A 11 -5.88 -8.30 18.66
C PRO A 11 -4.80 -8.13 19.74
N SER A 12 -3.62 -8.66 19.50
CA SER A 12 -2.49 -8.63 20.43
C SER A 12 -1.33 -7.75 19.94
N TRP A 13 -1.61 -6.70 19.18
CA TRP A 13 -0.60 -5.71 18.80
C TRP A 13 0.16 -5.15 20.01
N THR A 14 -0.48 -5.08 21.17
CA THR A 14 0.12 -4.68 22.44
C THR A 14 1.22 -5.61 22.96
N THR A 15 1.25 -6.87 22.49
CA THR A 15 2.28 -7.85 22.89
C THR A 15 3.41 -8.00 21.88
N LEU A 16 3.28 -7.40 20.68
CA LEU A 16 4.21 -7.60 19.57
C LEU A 16 5.31 -6.56 19.48
N GLY A 17 5.05 -5.38 19.89
CA GLY A 17 5.97 -4.28 19.70
C GLY A 17 5.97 -3.36 20.88
N GLU A 18 6.16 -3.87 22.09
CA GLU A 18 6.43 -3.03 23.24
C GLU A 18 7.80 -2.37 23.18
N SER A 19 8.00 -1.61 22.13
CA SER A 19 8.85 -0.45 22.25
C SER A 19 7.98 0.83 22.35
N ALA A 20 6.89 0.73 23.08
CA ALA A 20 6.05 1.88 23.46
C ALA A 20 6.82 2.94 24.27
N SER A 21 8.03 2.63 24.74
CA SER A 21 8.92 3.58 25.40
C SER A 21 9.94 4.25 24.46
N ASN A 22 10.02 3.84 23.19
CA ASN A 22 10.93 4.46 22.26
C ASN A 22 10.30 5.78 21.75
N LYS A 23 10.99 6.90 21.97
CA LYS A 23 10.54 8.23 21.53
C LYS A 23 10.23 8.32 20.02
N TYR A 24 10.71 7.34 19.23
CA TYR A 24 10.51 7.25 17.78
C TYR A 24 9.26 6.44 17.39
N ASN A 25 8.65 5.67 18.32
CA ASN A 25 7.51 4.78 18.03
C ASN A 25 6.28 5.09 18.89
N LYS A 26 6.11 6.32 19.34
CA LYS A 26 4.94 6.73 20.15
C LYS A 26 3.64 6.36 19.42
N GLY A 27 2.85 5.50 20.04
CA GLY A 27 1.53 5.09 19.53
C GLY A 27 1.57 4.13 18.33
N LYS A 28 2.74 3.79 17.76
CA LYS A 28 2.87 2.89 16.62
C LYS A 28 3.20 1.48 17.10
N LEU A 29 2.34 0.54 16.77
CA LEU A 29 2.63 -0.88 16.86
C LEU A 29 2.85 -1.42 15.44
N PHE A 30 3.75 -2.36 15.27
CA PHE A 30 4.01 -2.96 13.97
C PHE A 30 4.18 -4.47 14.05
N ALA A 31 3.84 -5.15 12.98
CA ALA A 31 4.11 -6.57 12.81
C ALA A 31 4.54 -6.85 11.37
N THR A 32 5.61 -7.61 11.23
CA THR A 32 6.01 -8.18 9.97
C THR A 32 5.29 -9.50 9.77
N ILE A 33 4.60 -9.65 8.66
CA ILE A 33 3.80 -10.83 8.33
C ILE A 33 4.47 -11.57 7.18
N ASN A 34 4.67 -12.88 7.35
CA ASN A 34 5.04 -13.75 6.25
C ASN A 34 3.77 -14.36 5.63
N PRO A 35 3.36 -13.92 4.44
CA PRO A 35 2.12 -14.38 3.82
C PRO A 35 2.12 -15.87 3.48
N GLY A 36 3.30 -16.43 3.18
CA GLY A 36 3.45 -17.83 2.82
C GLY A 36 3.22 -18.80 3.98
N THR A 37 3.61 -18.39 5.19
CA THR A 37 3.54 -19.24 6.39
C THR A 37 2.40 -18.85 7.33
N GLY A 38 1.82 -17.65 7.19
CA GLY A 38 0.83 -17.13 8.13
C GLY A 38 1.39 -16.87 9.52
N LYS A 39 2.67 -16.54 9.59
CA LYS A 39 3.34 -16.15 10.84
C LYS A 39 3.59 -14.66 10.88
N TYR A 40 3.73 -14.13 12.08
CA TYR A 40 4.06 -12.75 12.33
C TYR A 40 5.11 -12.59 13.44
N GLY A 41 5.83 -11.48 13.42
CA GLY A 41 6.80 -11.11 14.42
C GLY A 41 7.05 -9.61 14.46
N SER A 42 7.88 -9.15 15.38
CA SER A 42 8.38 -7.78 15.42
C SER A 42 9.72 -7.71 14.67
N GLY A 43 9.73 -7.08 13.51
CA GLY A 43 10.94 -6.97 12.67
C GLY A 43 11.41 -8.31 12.09
N CYS A 44 12.72 -8.44 11.87
CA CYS A 44 13.34 -9.52 11.12
C CYS A 44 13.34 -10.93 11.76
N ALA A 45 12.86 -11.12 12.98
CA ALA A 45 12.99 -12.38 13.71
C ALA A 45 11.93 -13.44 13.38
N MET A 46 11.49 -13.53 12.14
CA MET A 46 10.36 -14.39 11.76
C MET A 46 10.71 -15.89 11.67
N SER A 47 11.94 -16.24 11.30
CA SER A 47 12.31 -17.64 11.02
C SER A 47 12.27 -18.53 12.26
N THR A 48 12.62 -17.98 13.42
CA THR A 48 12.74 -18.74 14.66
C THR A 48 11.70 -18.38 15.72
N THR A 49 11.18 -17.15 15.70
CA THR A 49 10.31 -16.61 16.77
C THR A 49 8.92 -16.20 16.28
N GLY A 50 8.64 -16.32 14.99
CA GLY A 50 7.34 -15.96 14.42
C GLY A 50 6.19 -16.75 15.04
N ARG A 51 5.13 -16.04 15.45
CA ARG A 51 3.91 -16.62 16.01
C ARG A 51 2.91 -16.88 14.90
N ALA A 52 2.19 -18.00 14.99
CA ALA A 52 1.10 -18.26 14.04
C ALA A 52 -0.05 -17.26 14.22
N ILE A 53 -0.55 -16.74 13.12
CA ILE A 53 -1.76 -15.91 13.10
C ILE A 53 -2.96 -16.84 13.25
N PRO A 54 -3.81 -16.65 14.27
CA PRO A 54 -5.01 -17.48 14.43
C PRO A 54 -5.93 -17.37 13.21
N ASN A 55 -6.45 -18.50 12.75
CA ASN A 55 -7.35 -18.57 11.60
C ASN A 55 -6.80 -17.91 10.32
N TRP A 56 -5.50 -18.02 10.10
CA TRP A 56 -4.85 -17.46 8.94
C TRP A 56 -5.55 -17.86 7.63
N ASN A 57 -5.88 -16.87 6.82
CA ASN A 57 -6.39 -17.05 5.47
C ASN A 57 -5.58 -16.24 4.47
N ARG A 58 -4.75 -16.92 3.71
CA ARG A 58 -3.86 -16.31 2.72
C ARG A 58 -4.61 -15.51 1.65
N LEU A 59 -5.81 -15.97 1.26
CA LEU A 59 -6.63 -15.32 0.24
C LEU A 59 -7.25 -14.01 0.76
N ASN A 60 -7.57 -13.97 2.06
CA ASN A 60 -8.08 -12.74 2.68
C ASN A 60 -6.96 -11.71 2.88
N PHE A 61 -5.73 -12.15 3.16
CA PHE A 61 -4.59 -11.23 3.24
C PHE A 61 -4.23 -10.68 1.86
N ALA A 62 -4.13 -11.55 0.87
CA ALA A 62 -3.91 -11.30 -0.55
C ALA A 62 -2.59 -10.61 -0.95
N TRP A 63 -1.92 -9.89 -0.07
CA TRP A 63 -0.68 -9.16 -0.36
C TRP A 63 0.54 -10.07 -0.44
N ASN A 64 1.44 -9.74 -1.36
CA ASN A 64 2.78 -10.29 -1.53
C ASN A 64 3.81 -9.17 -1.42
N SER A 65 5.07 -9.54 -1.23
CA SER A 65 6.19 -8.59 -1.20
C SER A 65 7.35 -9.10 -2.07
N THR A 66 8.13 -8.17 -2.60
CA THR A 66 9.39 -8.45 -3.29
C THR A 66 10.59 -8.44 -2.35
N GLN A 67 10.37 -8.29 -1.06
CA GLN A 67 11.46 -8.35 -0.09
C GLN A 67 12.22 -9.67 -0.24
N GLY A 68 13.53 -9.58 -0.35
CA GLY A 68 14.43 -10.73 -0.35
C GLY A 68 14.81 -11.16 1.07
N ASP A 69 15.55 -12.26 1.17
CA ASP A 69 16.24 -12.60 2.42
C ASP A 69 17.28 -11.54 2.72
N THR A 70 17.26 -11.02 3.94
CA THR A 70 18.24 -10.03 4.39
C THR A 70 18.94 -10.53 5.65
N HIS A 71 20.27 -10.30 5.69
CA HIS A 71 21.10 -10.66 6.83
C HIS A 71 21.80 -9.42 7.37
N TYR A 72 21.61 -9.14 8.64
CA TYR A 72 22.22 -7.99 9.30
C TYR A 72 23.40 -8.40 10.20
N SER A 73 24.34 -7.48 10.36
CA SER A 73 25.43 -7.63 11.32
C SER A 73 24.85 -7.82 12.74
N GLY A 74 25.13 -8.95 13.36
CA GLY A 74 24.54 -9.33 14.64
C GLY A 74 23.67 -10.58 14.60
N GLY A 75 23.58 -11.26 13.44
CA GLY A 75 22.90 -12.55 13.29
C GLY A 75 21.38 -12.47 13.12
N MET A 76 20.82 -11.29 12.90
CA MET A 76 19.42 -11.16 12.50
C MET A 76 19.27 -11.45 11.01
N SER A 77 18.26 -12.22 10.66
CA SER A 77 17.85 -12.48 9.28
C SER A 77 16.35 -12.28 9.13
N CYS A 78 15.95 -11.62 8.04
CA CYS A 78 14.57 -11.47 7.65
C CYS A 78 14.25 -12.45 6.53
N GLU A 79 13.14 -13.17 6.64
CA GLU A 79 12.68 -14.04 5.57
C GLU A 79 12.19 -13.22 4.37
N ALA A 80 12.36 -13.79 3.17
CA ALA A 80 11.82 -13.21 1.95
C ALA A 80 10.28 -13.13 1.97
N GLY A 81 9.75 -12.14 1.25
CA GLY A 81 8.32 -11.99 1.00
C GLY A 81 7.52 -11.37 2.15
N ASN A 82 8.16 -10.87 3.18
CA ASN A 82 7.49 -10.25 4.31
C ASN A 82 6.79 -8.94 3.92
N VAL A 83 5.63 -8.70 4.56
CA VAL A 83 4.86 -7.45 4.50
C VAL A 83 4.78 -6.87 5.90
N GLU A 84 5.13 -5.61 6.07
CA GLU A 84 4.98 -4.93 7.35
C GLU A 84 3.61 -4.25 7.44
N LEU A 85 2.90 -4.51 8.54
CA LEU A 85 1.70 -3.79 8.92
C LEU A 85 1.99 -2.96 10.16
N ASN A 86 1.50 -1.74 10.13
CA ASN A 86 1.55 -0.78 11.22
C ASN A 86 0.15 -0.52 11.76
N TYR A 87 0.06 -0.24 13.03
CA TYR A 87 -1.20 0.08 13.70
C TYR A 87 -1.07 1.37 14.50
N ASP A 88 -1.92 2.33 14.20
CA ASP A 88 -2.12 3.54 14.97
C ASP A 88 -3.15 3.25 16.07
N SER A 89 -2.69 3.17 17.32
CA SER A 89 -3.55 2.88 18.45
C SER A 89 -4.46 4.05 18.87
N VAL A 90 -4.18 5.26 18.39
CA VAL A 90 -4.98 6.47 18.68
C VAL A 90 -6.21 6.52 17.80
N HIS A 91 -6.04 6.28 16.51
CA HIS A 91 -7.13 6.31 15.52
C HIS A 91 -7.68 4.92 15.18
N HIS A 92 -7.10 3.87 15.79
CA HIS A 92 -7.46 2.47 15.50
C HIS A 92 -7.36 2.10 14.02
N ASN A 93 -6.33 2.65 13.35
CA ASN A 93 -6.08 2.43 11.93
C ASN A 93 -4.91 1.48 11.71
N GLN A 94 -5.05 0.56 10.76
CA GLN A 94 -4.02 -0.37 10.34
C GLN A 94 -3.63 -0.08 8.90
N PHE A 95 -2.34 -0.03 8.60
CA PHE A 95 -1.83 0.34 7.28
C PHE A 95 -0.53 -0.43 6.97
N ALA A 96 -0.12 -0.49 5.71
CA ALA A 96 1.14 -1.11 5.32
C ALA A 96 2.28 -0.11 5.24
N GLU A 97 3.49 -0.59 5.54
CA GLU A 97 4.74 0.10 5.24
C GLU A 97 5.51 -0.67 4.16
N LEU A 98 5.90 0.03 3.07
CA LEU A 98 6.58 -0.61 1.94
C LEU A 98 8.02 -1.03 2.24
N THR A 99 8.67 -0.33 3.15
CA THR A 99 10.07 -0.55 3.50
C THR A 99 10.14 -1.35 4.81
N ALA A 100 9.67 -2.60 4.77
CA ALA A 100 9.64 -3.44 5.96
C ALA A 100 11.05 -3.64 6.59
N ASP A 101 12.03 -4.11 5.80
CA ASP A 101 13.42 -4.30 6.24
C ASP A 101 14.41 -4.18 5.07
N GLN A 102 13.97 -3.63 3.94
CA GLN A 102 14.80 -3.50 2.74
C GLN A 102 14.29 -2.36 1.87
N GLN A 103 15.18 -1.46 1.46
CA GLN A 103 14.85 -0.38 0.51
C GLN A 103 14.53 -0.93 -0.88
N GLY A 104 13.68 -0.20 -1.61
CA GLY A 104 13.36 -0.52 -3.00
C GLY A 104 12.44 -1.72 -3.17
N THR A 105 11.84 -2.22 -2.10
CA THR A 105 10.85 -3.30 -2.13
C THR A 105 9.49 -2.82 -2.60
N ALA A 106 8.65 -3.78 -2.92
CA ALA A 106 7.28 -3.55 -3.34
C ALA A 106 6.33 -4.55 -2.70
N ILE A 107 5.09 -4.13 -2.46
CA ILE A 107 3.98 -5.04 -2.21
C ILE A 107 3.06 -5.08 -3.43
N TYR A 108 2.41 -6.22 -3.67
CA TYR A 108 1.57 -6.39 -4.85
C TYR A 108 0.47 -7.43 -4.67
N GLN A 109 -0.54 -7.32 -5.54
CA GLN A 109 -1.56 -8.35 -5.75
C GLN A 109 -1.72 -8.64 -7.24
N ASP A 110 -1.97 -9.91 -7.58
CA ASP A 110 -2.40 -10.31 -8.92
C ASP A 110 -3.93 -10.33 -8.93
N VAL A 111 -4.53 -9.54 -9.83
CA VAL A 111 -5.97 -9.32 -9.91
C VAL A 111 -6.50 -9.82 -11.24
N LYS A 112 -7.59 -10.61 -11.20
CA LYS A 112 -8.32 -11.00 -12.42
C LYS A 112 -9.07 -9.79 -12.96
N VAL A 113 -8.92 -9.56 -14.26
CA VAL A 113 -9.52 -8.43 -14.97
C VAL A 113 -10.18 -8.89 -16.26
N THR A 114 -11.03 -8.04 -16.82
CA THR A 114 -11.63 -8.25 -18.14
C THR A 114 -10.85 -7.44 -19.18
N PRO A 115 -10.38 -8.05 -20.27
CA PRO A 115 -9.70 -7.33 -21.35
C PRO A 115 -10.52 -6.15 -21.88
N GLY A 116 -9.86 -5.07 -22.27
CA GLY A 116 -10.49 -3.86 -22.81
C GLY A 116 -11.27 -3.02 -21.81
N THR A 117 -11.31 -3.39 -20.53
CA THR A 117 -12.02 -2.60 -19.52
C THR A 117 -11.11 -1.52 -18.92
N MET A 118 -11.74 -0.40 -18.54
CA MET A 118 -11.06 0.63 -17.76
C MET A 118 -11.13 0.28 -16.28
N MET A 119 -10.00 0.26 -15.61
CA MET A 119 -9.90 0.15 -14.17
C MET A 119 -9.63 1.53 -13.56
N LYS A 120 -10.26 1.81 -12.43
CA LYS A 120 -9.94 2.95 -11.58
C LYS A 120 -9.24 2.45 -10.33
N TRP A 121 -8.26 3.19 -9.88
CA TRP A 121 -7.58 2.90 -8.63
C TRP A 121 -7.44 4.13 -7.76
N SER A 122 -7.35 3.92 -6.47
CA SER A 122 -7.03 4.94 -5.48
C SER A 122 -6.23 4.34 -4.33
N LEU A 123 -5.54 5.20 -3.60
CA LEU A 123 -4.81 4.84 -2.39
C LEU A 123 -4.60 6.07 -1.52
N LYS A 124 -4.33 5.85 -0.24
CA LYS A 124 -3.73 6.84 0.65
C LYS A 124 -2.23 6.58 0.78
N HIS A 125 -1.44 7.64 0.74
CA HIS A 125 0.00 7.59 0.96
C HIS A 125 0.45 8.68 1.92
N SER A 126 1.42 8.35 2.76
CA SER A 126 2.11 9.28 3.64
C SER A 126 3.59 8.93 3.73
N SER A 127 4.44 9.94 3.87
CA SER A 127 5.82 9.69 4.32
C SER A 127 5.82 9.20 5.77
N ALA A 128 6.80 8.38 6.13
CA ALA A 128 6.92 7.86 7.49
C ALA A 128 7.20 8.97 8.52
N THR A 129 7.96 10.01 8.12
CA THR A 129 8.34 11.12 8.99
C THR A 129 8.24 12.47 8.28
N SER A 130 8.14 13.57 9.04
CA SER A 130 8.20 14.94 8.51
C SER A 130 9.60 15.36 8.06
N ALA A 131 10.64 14.65 8.49
CA ALA A 131 12.04 14.99 8.20
C ALA A 131 12.47 14.53 6.81
N TYR A 132 11.74 13.62 6.16
CA TYR A 132 12.08 13.07 4.85
C TYR A 132 10.82 12.82 4.02
N VAL A 133 10.93 13.05 2.71
CA VAL A 133 9.82 12.81 1.78
C VAL A 133 10.05 11.47 1.08
N ASP A 134 9.32 10.46 1.54
CA ASP A 134 9.32 9.15 0.90
C ASP A 134 8.68 9.20 -0.48
N LYS A 135 9.14 8.33 -1.37
CA LYS A 135 8.69 8.29 -2.77
C LYS A 135 8.33 6.87 -3.17
N MET A 136 7.21 6.74 -3.87
CA MET A 136 6.76 5.46 -4.41
C MET A 136 6.19 5.59 -5.82
N GLN A 137 6.03 4.45 -6.48
CA GLN A 137 5.31 4.33 -7.75
C GLN A 137 4.20 3.30 -7.64
N VAL A 138 3.06 3.63 -8.22
CA VAL A 138 2.03 2.64 -8.56
C VAL A 138 2.40 2.06 -9.91
N MET A 139 2.51 0.75 -9.99
CA MET A 139 2.84 0.05 -11.23
C MET A 139 1.76 -0.97 -11.55
N ILE A 140 1.27 -0.98 -12.78
CA ILE A 140 0.20 -1.89 -13.22
C ILE A 140 0.59 -2.49 -14.58
N GLY A 141 0.31 -3.77 -14.77
CA GLY A 141 0.56 -4.49 -16.01
C GLY A 141 0.41 -5.98 -15.84
N GLU A 142 0.68 -6.74 -16.89
CA GLU A 142 0.87 -8.19 -16.75
C GLU A 142 1.95 -8.47 -15.68
N PRO A 143 1.82 -9.55 -14.89
CA PRO A 143 2.85 -9.91 -13.92
C PRO A 143 4.26 -9.92 -14.53
N TYR A 144 5.18 -9.20 -13.89
CA TYR A 144 6.58 -8.98 -14.30
C TYR A 144 6.79 -8.03 -15.50
N LYS A 145 5.71 -7.36 -15.98
CA LYS A 145 5.77 -6.35 -17.06
C LYS A 145 5.05 -5.06 -16.67
N GLU A 146 4.93 -4.82 -15.38
CA GLU A 146 4.23 -3.66 -14.85
C GLU A 146 4.95 -2.37 -15.23
N ALA A 147 4.19 -1.34 -15.56
CA ALA A 147 4.68 0.01 -15.84
C ALA A 147 4.15 1.01 -14.81
N ALA A 148 4.95 2.03 -14.52
CA ALA A 148 4.56 3.12 -13.63
C ALA A 148 3.34 3.87 -14.20
N GLN A 149 2.36 4.12 -13.34
CA GLN A 149 1.13 4.81 -13.68
C GLN A 149 1.20 6.27 -13.26
N GLU A 150 0.48 7.12 -13.97
CA GLU A 150 0.27 8.49 -13.54
C GLU A 150 -0.81 8.53 -12.46
N ALA A 151 -0.48 9.18 -11.35
CA ALA A 151 -1.34 9.43 -10.22
C ALA A 151 -1.77 10.91 -10.18
N THR A 152 -2.99 11.18 -9.79
CA THR A 152 -3.47 12.52 -9.46
C THR A 152 -3.74 12.61 -7.97
N ARG A 153 -3.16 13.60 -7.27
CA ARG A 153 -3.51 13.88 -5.86
C ARG A 153 -4.92 14.46 -5.79
N ILE A 154 -5.87 13.74 -5.19
CA ILE A 154 -7.29 14.14 -5.13
C ILE A 154 -7.70 14.76 -3.81
N THR A 155 -7.01 14.44 -2.71
CA THR A 155 -7.15 15.13 -1.41
C THR A 155 -5.79 15.22 -0.71
N SER A 156 -5.67 16.11 0.27
CA SER A 156 -4.47 16.22 1.12
C SER A 156 -4.84 16.71 2.52
N GLU A 157 -4.49 15.91 3.53
CA GLU A 157 -4.55 16.31 4.94
C GLU A 157 -3.28 17.10 5.35
N ASN A 158 -2.24 17.06 4.51
CA ASN A 158 -0.97 17.74 4.73
C ASN A 158 -0.95 19.17 4.15
N GLY A 159 -1.99 19.59 3.43
CA GLY A 159 -2.04 20.87 2.74
C GLY A 159 -1.27 20.88 1.40
N ASN A 160 -0.91 19.72 0.86
CA ASN A 160 -0.26 19.61 -0.44
C ASN A 160 -1.24 19.96 -1.58
N LYS A 161 -0.72 20.43 -2.72
CA LYS A 161 -1.53 20.87 -3.85
C LYS A 161 -2.38 19.72 -4.43
N VAL A 162 -3.69 19.87 -4.42
CA VAL A 162 -4.65 18.97 -5.06
C VAL A 162 -4.68 19.20 -6.58
N GLY A 163 -4.94 18.15 -7.36
CA GLY A 163 -4.93 18.16 -8.82
C GLY A 163 -3.54 18.02 -9.45
N GLU A 164 -2.50 17.85 -8.64
CA GLU A 164 -1.15 17.59 -9.13
C GLU A 164 -1.03 16.16 -9.68
N ARG A 165 -0.44 16.03 -10.88
CA ARG A 165 -0.22 14.76 -11.58
C ARG A 165 1.24 14.36 -11.51
N MET A 166 1.50 13.08 -11.24
CA MET A 166 2.86 12.57 -11.06
C MET A 166 2.94 11.06 -11.30
N THR A 167 4.05 10.58 -11.83
CA THR A 167 4.35 9.14 -11.95
C THR A 167 5.11 8.59 -10.73
N THR A 168 5.70 9.49 -9.95
CA THR A 168 6.32 9.13 -8.66
C THR A 168 5.62 9.93 -7.58
N ILE A 169 4.81 9.24 -6.80
CA ILE A 169 4.10 9.82 -5.66
C ILE A 169 5.13 10.23 -4.61
N SER A 170 4.99 11.47 -4.12
CA SER A 170 5.74 11.97 -2.98
C SER A 170 4.79 12.77 -2.09
N THR A 171 4.75 12.42 -0.81
CA THR A 171 3.84 13.04 0.15
C THR A 171 4.61 13.65 1.30
N PRO A 172 5.01 14.93 1.19
CA PRO A 172 5.51 15.66 2.35
C PRO A 172 4.45 15.62 3.45
N THR A 173 4.84 15.18 4.64
CA THR A 173 3.94 15.16 5.80
C THR A 173 4.39 16.18 6.85
N THR A 174 3.43 16.75 7.56
CA THR A 174 3.69 17.63 8.72
C THR A 174 3.62 16.86 10.04
N SER A 175 3.43 15.54 9.98
CA SER A 175 3.27 14.67 11.14
C SER A 175 4.50 13.78 11.31
N ASP A 176 5.04 13.77 12.51
CA ASP A 176 6.04 12.80 12.92
C ASP A 176 5.35 11.60 13.53
N ARG A 177 5.21 10.52 12.71
CA ARG A 177 4.79 9.17 13.10
C ARG A 177 3.40 8.98 13.74
N ALA A 178 2.92 7.86 13.52
CA ALA A 178 1.84 6.98 13.99
C ALA A 178 0.61 7.60 14.67
N ASP A 179 0.74 8.36 15.70
CA ASP A 179 -0.37 8.85 16.52
C ASP A 179 -1.07 10.10 15.96
N ASN A 180 -0.61 10.61 14.82
CA ASN A 180 -1.24 11.71 14.09
C ASN A 180 -0.94 11.63 12.60
N LYS A 181 -1.06 10.45 12.02
CA LYS A 181 -0.77 10.21 10.61
C LYS A 181 -1.69 11.04 9.73
N LYS A 182 -1.10 11.75 8.78
CA LYS A 182 -1.81 12.55 7.80
C LYS A 182 -1.61 11.98 6.41
N TRP A 183 -2.68 11.86 5.69
CA TRP A 183 -2.73 11.17 4.41
C TRP A 183 -3.01 12.11 3.25
N ASP A 184 -2.37 11.86 2.13
CA ASP A 184 -2.82 12.37 0.84
C ASP A 184 -3.43 11.21 0.05
N THR A 185 -4.56 11.47 -0.62
CA THR A 185 -5.21 10.47 -1.45
C THR A 185 -4.86 10.69 -2.91
N TYR A 186 -4.53 9.61 -3.59
CA TYR A 186 -4.17 9.58 -4.99
C TYR A 186 -5.10 8.68 -5.76
N SER A 187 -5.33 8.99 -7.03
CA SER A 187 -6.10 8.14 -7.92
C SER A 187 -5.52 8.15 -9.34
N GLY A 188 -5.87 7.12 -10.09
CA GLY A 188 -5.55 7.01 -11.50
C GLY A 188 -6.45 6.00 -12.19
N THR A 189 -6.21 5.81 -13.47
CA THR A 189 -6.93 4.83 -14.30
C THR A 189 -5.93 3.94 -15.05
N TYR A 190 -6.38 2.75 -15.42
CA TYR A 190 -5.61 1.80 -16.19
C TYR A 190 -6.53 1.11 -17.19
N LEU A 191 -6.24 1.24 -18.49
CA LEU A 191 -6.94 0.49 -19.52
C LEU A 191 -6.30 -0.90 -19.63
N VAL A 192 -7.07 -1.93 -19.34
CA VAL A 192 -6.63 -3.32 -19.49
C VAL A 192 -6.42 -3.61 -20.97
N PRO A 193 -5.22 -4.02 -21.40
CA PRO A 193 -4.98 -4.38 -22.79
C PRO A 193 -5.87 -5.54 -23.24
N ASP A 194 -6.14 -5.62 -24.55
CA ASP A 194 -6.81 -6.76 -25.13
C ASP A 194 -6.03 -8.05 -24.82
N GLU A 195 -6.76 -9.13 -24.54
CA GLU A 195 -6.21 -10.45 -24.19
C GLU A 195 -5.60 -10.56 -22.77
N VAL A 196 -5.42 -9.46 -22.02
CA VAL A 196 -4.92 -9.50 -20.63
C VAL A 196 -6.05 -9.84 -19.67
N THR A 197 -5.94 -10.96 -18.99
CA THR A 197 -6.95 -11.45 -18.01
C THR A 197 -6.45 -11.41 -16.56
N THR A 198 -5.19 -11.06 -16.35
CA THR A 198 -4.60 -10.88 -15.02
C THR A 198 -3.62 -9.71 -15.07
N VAL A 199 -3.78 -8.77 -14.17
CA VAL A 199 -2.82 -7.69 -13.96
C VAL A 199 -2.23 -7.80 -12.56
N ARG A 200 -0.99 -7.38 -12.44
CA ARG A 200 -0.35 -7.15 -11.16
C ARG A 200 -0.48 -5.68 -10.82
N PHE A 201 -0.99 -5.40 -9.63
CA PHE A 201 -1.11 -4.08 -9.06
C PHE A 201 -0.08 -3.95 -7.94
N THR A 202 0.92 -3.11 -8.17
CA THR A 202 2.16 -3.06 -7.40
C THR A 202 2.39 -1.66 -6.86
N PHE A 203 2.84 -1.58 -5.62
CA PHE A 203 3.33 -0.37 -4.96
C PHE A 203 4.80 -0.55 -4.66
N LYS A 204 5.64 0.24 -5.34
CA LYS A 204 7.10 0.12 -5.27
C LYS A 204 7.70 1.31 -4.54
N SER A 205 8.46 1.06 -3.48
CA SER A 205 9.28 2.07 -2.83
C SER A 205 10.41 2.51 -3.75
N ILE A 206 10.52 3.81 -3.99
CA ILE A 206 11.57 4.44 -4.82
C ILE A 206 12.61 5.14 -3.96
N ALA A 207 12.14 5.74 -2.86
CA ALA A 207 13.01 6.35 -1.87
C ALA A 207 12.32 6.32 -0.51
N SER A 208 13.08 6.08 0.53
CA SER A 208 12.64 6.04 1.93
C SER A 208 13.69 6.67 2.84
N ALA A 209 13.24 7.21 3.96
CA ALA A 209 14.12 7.85 4.95
C ALA A 209 15.19 6.90 5.45
N GLU A 210 14.79 5.67 5.74
CA GLU A 210 15.65 4.62 6.31
C GLU A 210 15.45 3.30 5.56
N TRP A 211 16.37 2.37 5.72
CA TRP A 211 16.26 1.04 5.13
C TRP A 211 15.13 0.20 5.76
N TYR A 212 14.64 0.62 6.91
CA TYR A 212 13.60 -0.05 7.71
C TYR A 212 12.35 0.83 7.91
N SER A 213 12.20 1.96 7.23
CA SER A 213 11.05 2.83 7.40
C SER A 213 10.82 3.71 6.18
N GLY A 214 9.60 3.77 5.72
CA GLY A 214 9.18 4.67 4.65
C GLY A 214 8.04 4.17 3.79
N ASN A 215 7.31 5.11 3.20
CA ASN A 215 6.16 4.88 2.32
C ASN A 215 5.01 4.11 3.00
N ASP A 216 4.24 4.79 3.81
CA ASP A 216 3.02 4.22 4.41
C ASP A 216 1.85 4.28 3.44
N LEU A 217 1.10 3.19 3.34
CA LEU A 217 -0.03 2.99 2.42
C LEU A 217 -1.28 2.51 3.13
N ASP A 218 -2.44 3.02 2.69
CA ASP A 218 -3.74 2.61 3.19
C ASP A 218 -4.85 2.81 2.15
N ASP A 219 -6.04 2.30 2.44
CA ASP A 219 -7.27 2.47 1.65
C ASP A 219 -7.06 2.25 0.14
N ILE A 220 -6.36 1.18 -0.21
CA ILE A 220 -6.11 0.82 -1.60
C ILE A 220 -7.38 0.25 -2.22
N ASP A 221 -7.84 0.87 -3.30
CA ASP A 221 -8.94 0.40 -4.11
C ASP A 221 -8.51 0.19 -5.56
N PHE A 222 -8.99 -0.87 -6.19
CA PHE A 222 -8.78 -1.19 -7.59
C PHE A 222 -10.01 -1.88 -8.14
N GLN A 223 -10.81 -1.15 -8.91
CA GLN A 223 -12.12 -1.60 -9.37
C GLN A 223 -12.37 -1.23 -10.81
N MET A 224 -13.31 -1.93 -11.44
CA MET A 224 -13.76 -1.60 -12.79
C MET A 224 -14.47 -0.24 -12.79
N ALA A 225 -14.05 0.65 -13.69
CA ALA A 225 -14.74 1.90 -13.94
C ALA A 225 -15.86 1.64 -14.96
N TYR A 226 -17.07 1.97 -14.57
CA TYR A 226 -18.22 1.88 -15.48
C TYR A 226 -18.37 3.20 -16.21
N PRO A 227 -18.39 3.22 -17.57
CA PRO A 227 -18.70 4.44 -18.31
C PRO A 227 -20.14 4.86 -18.00
N LEU A 228 -20.33 6.13 -17.66
CA LEU A 228 -21.65 6.70 -17.54
C LEU A 228 -22.21 6.89 -18.96
N SER A 229 -23.23 6.11 -19.34
CA SER A 229 -23.95 6.29 -20.59
C SER A 229 -25.28 7.01 -20.33
N TYR A 230 -25.55 8.04 -21.10
CA TYR A 230 -26.88 8.71 -21.12
C TYR A 230 -27.66 8.18 -22.30
N ASP A 231 -28.82 7.60 -22.03
CA ASP A 231 -29.83 7.38 -23.08
C ASP A 231 -30.51 8.73 -23.36
N MET A 232 -30.32 9.25 -24.54
CA MET A 232 -30.90 10.50 -24.97
C MET A 232 -32.40 10.40 -25.29
N ASN A 233 -32.97 9.19 -25.14
CA ASN A 233 -34.40 8.92 -25.32
C ASN A 233 -35.00 9.59 -26.62
N GLY A 234 -34.21 9.54 -27.71
CA GLY A 234 -34.56 10.13 -28.99
C GLY A 234 -34.27 11.64 -29.13
N GLY A 235 -33.73 12.29 -28.11
CA GLY A 235 -33.30 13.69 -28.18
C GLY A 235 -31.98 13.87 -28.93
N THR A 236 -31.80 15.00 -29.61
CA THR A 236 -30.53 15.40 -30.23
C THR A 236 -29.92 16.54 -29.43
N GLY A 237 -28.60 16.50 -29.17
CA GLY A 237 -27.86 17.60 -28.52
C GLY A 237 -27.50 17.42 -27.07
N GLY A 238 -27.45 16.18 -26.56
CA GLY A 238 -26.89 15.89 -25.24
C GLY A 238 -25.42 16.28 -25.13
N PRO A 239 -24.89 16.43 -23.91
CA PRO A 239 -23.51 16.77 -23.72
C PRO A 239 -22.61 15.74 -24.43
N LYS A 240 -21.59 16.22 -25.16
CA LYS A 240 -20.53 15.31 -25.65
C LYS A 240 -19.95 14.61 -24.44
N GLN A 241 -20.14 13.31 -24.42
CA GLN A 241 -19.63 12.48 -23.34
C GLN A 241 -18.10 12.55 -23.37
N THR A 242 -17.54 13.42 -22.58
CA THR A 242 -16.17 13.25 -22.12
C THR A 242 -16.26 12.24 -20.99
N SER A 243 -15.64 11.08 -21.18
CA SER A 243 -15.53 10.05 -20.14
C SER A 243 -15.09 10.72 -18.83
N GLN A 244 -16.03 10.88 -17.91
CA GLN A 244 -15.73 11.23 -16.54
C GLN A 244 -15.56 9.90 -15.79
N TYR A 245 -14.32 9.57 -15.55
CA TYR A 245 -13.91 8.42 -14.73
C TYR A 245 -13.69 8.89 -13.29
#